data_7effff41a514b5729866aff63028dad7
#
_entry.id   7effff41a514b5729866aff63028dad7
#
_cell.length_a   1.000
_cell.length_b   1.000
_cell.length_c   1.000
_cell.angle_alpha   90.00
_cell.angle_beta   90.00
_cell.angle_gamma   90.00
#
_symmetry.space_group_name_H-M   'P 1'
#
loop_
_entity.id
_entity.type
_entity.pdbx_description
1 polymer ?
#
loop_
_entity_poly.entity_id
_entity_poly.type
_entity_poly.pdbx_seq_one_letter_code
_entity_poly.pdbx_strand_id
1 'polypeptide(L)'
;MAASDFPQSPVRLSIVSVPAHLPVVRSAVERLCELMGFAEEDRGGIVLSVDEALTNVIKHAYHGDDDKPIEIVLRPTESAGRAALSIEVRDWGDVAEPAEIRSRELDDVRPGGLGVHIMGSCMDEVTYTPAPDAGTVLTMLKRLNQRNG
;
A
#
# COMPACT_ATOMS: atom_id res chain seq x y z
N MET A 1 -18.39 -16.27 5.99
CA MET A 1 -18.65 -15.15 5.07
C MET A 1 -17.88 -15.39 3.77
N ALA A 2 -18.57 -15.41 2.64
CA ALA A 2 -17.88 -15.50 1.35
C ALA A 2 -17.14 -14.16 1.07
N ALA A 3 -16.07 -14.21 0.29
CA ALA A 3 -15.33 -12.98 -0.05
C ALA A 3 -16.23 -11.93 -0.71
N SER A 4 -17.22 -12.38 -1.50
CA SER A 4 -18.23 -11.52 -2.12
C SER A 4 -19.17 -10.83 -1.12
N ASP A 5 -19.27 -11.34 0.09
CA ASP A 5 -20.17 -10.82 1.11
C ASP A 5 -19.47 -9.84 2.06
N PHE A 6 -18.17 -9.63 1.86
CA PHE A 6 -17.43 -8.70 2.73
C PHE A 6 -17.87 -7.25 2.44
N PRO A 7 -18.15 -6.47 3.48
CA PRO A 7 -18.57 -5.08 3.29
C PRO A 7 -17.55 -4.28 2.47
N GLN A 8 -18.03 -3.55 1.47
CA GLN A 8 -17.17 -2.69 0.64
C GLN A 8 -16.89 -1.32 1.29
N SER A 9 -17.32 -1.15 2.54
CA SER A 9 -17.03 0.05 3.31
C SER A 9 -15.52 0.16 3.58
N PRO A 10 -14.91 1.33 3.35
CA PRO A 10 -13.49 1.48 3.57
C PRO A 10 -13.12 1.51 5.05
N VAL A 11 -11.98 0.93 5.39
CA VAL A 11 -11.31 1.15 6.67
C VAL A 11 -10.29 2.27 6.47
N ARG A 12 -10.37 3.31 7.30
CA ARG A 12 -9.49 4.47 7.23
C ARG A 12 -8.57 4.53 8.43
N LEU A 13 -7.28 4.71 8.19
CA LEU A 13 -6.26 4.87 9.21
C LEU A 13 -5.57 6.21 9.02
N SER A 14 -5.55 7.00 10.07
CA SER A 14 -4.84 8.28 10.12
C SER A 14 -3.69 8.15 11.10
N ILE A 15 -2.47 8.31 10.62
CA ILE A 15 -1.26 8.20 11.43
C ILE A 15 -0.36 9.42 11.23
N VAL A 16 0.64 9.57 12.09
CA VAL A 16 1.79 10.42 11.82
C VAL A 16 2.97 9.58 11.34
N SER A 17 3.96 10.22 10.73
CA SER A 17 5.08 9.56 10.06
C SER A 17 6.15 8.98 11.01
N VAL A 18 5.78 8.66 12.23
CA VAL A 18 6.66 8.01 13.18
C VAL A 18 6.76 6.50 12.89
N PRO A 19 7.96 5.94 12.80
CA PRO A 19 8.12 4.50 12.50
C PRO A 19 7.37 3.58 13.46
N ALA A 20 7.16 3.99 14.71
CA ALA A 20 6.43 3.20 15.71
C ALA A 20 4.95 2.93 15.33
N HIS A 21 4.35 3.71 14.44
CA HIS A 21 2.99 3.50 13.94
C HIS A 21 2.90 2.42 12.85
N LEU A 22 4.01 2.08 12.19
CA LEU A 22 4.00 1.12 11.10
C LEU A 22 3.52 -0.28 11.52
N PRO A 23 3.94 -0.82 12.67
CA PRO A 23 3.42 -2.12 13.14
C PRO A 23 1.90 -2.13 13.34
N VAL A 24 1.29 -1.01 13.74
CA VAL A 24 -0.17 -0.89 13.90
C VAL A 24 -0.85 -1.01 12.53
N VAL A 25 -0.33 -0.31 11.53
CA VAL A 25 -0.87 -0.40 10.15
C VAL A 25 -0.70 -1.81 9.60
N ARG A 26 0.47 -2.43 9.78
CA ARG A 26 0.70 -3.82 9.36
C ARG A 26 -0.34 -4.77 9.95
N SER A 27 -0.60 -4.66 11.25
CA SER A 27 -1.59 -5.50 11.92
C SER A 27 -3.01 -5.30 11.38
N ALA A 28 -3.39 -4.06 11.11
CA ALA A 28 -4.70 -3.75 10.54
C ALA A 28 -4.85 -4.34 9.13
N VAL A 29 -3.85 -4.20 8.29
CA VAL A 29 -3.84 -4.74 6.92
C VAL A 29 -3.88 -6.26 6.95
N GLU A 30 -3.04 -6.90 7.76
CA GLU A 30 -3.00 -8.35 7.93
C GLU A 30 -4.38 -8.90 8.31
N ARG A 31 -5.00 -8.28 9.32
CA ARG A 31 -6.31 -8.74 9.82
C ARG A 31 -7.40 -8.58 8.78
N LEU A 32 -7.43 -7.45 8.07
CA LEU A 32 -8.41 -7.23 7.00
C LEU A 32 -8.24 -8.27 5.88
N CYS A 33 -7.01 -8.51 5.45
CA CYS A 33 -6.71 -9.50 4.41
C CYS A 33 -7.13 -10.92 4.83
N GLU A 34 -6.90 -11.27 6.08
CA GLU A 34 -7.35 -12.55 6.65
C GLU A 34 -8.87 -12.68 6.60
N LEU A 35 -9.59 -11.64 7.03
CA LEU A 35 -11.05 -11.61 7.01
C LEU A 35 -11.62 -11.69 5.60
N MET A 36 -10.93 -11.10 4.61
CA MET A 36 -11.33 -11.16 3.20
C MET A 36 -11.04 -12.52 2.56
N GLY A 37 -10.22 -13.36 3.18
CA GLY A 37 -9.91 -14.69 2.69
C GLY A 37 -8.66 -14.77 1.81
N PHE A 38 -7.76 -13.79 1.86
CA PHE A 38 -6.46 -13.90 1.19
C PHE A 38 -5.63 -15.03 1.79
N ALA A 39 -4.93 -15.77 0.92
CA ALA A 39 -3.97 -16.78 1.34
C ALA A 39 -2.80 -16.14 2.12
N GLU A 40 -2.17 -16.90 3.00
CA GLU A 40 -1.07 -16.41 3.86
C GLU A 40 0.06 -15.76 3.06
N GLU A 41 0.46 -16.36 1.95
CA GLU A 41 1.49 -15.82 1.05
C GLU A 41 1.08 -14.44 0.48
N ASP A 42 -0.15 -14.31 0.01
CA ASP A 42 -0.68 -13.05 -0.52
C ASP A 42 -0.79 -11.99 0.59
N ARG A 43 -1.23 -12.37 1.78
CA ARG A 43 -1.27 -11.46 2.93
C ARG A 43 0.12 -10.92 3.26
N GLY A 44 1.12 -11.79 3.29
CA GLY A 44 2.51 -11.40 3.52
C GLY A 44 3.01 -10.39 2.48
N GLY A 45 2.71 -10.63 1.22
CA GLY A 45 3.07 -9.71 0.13
C GLY A 45 2.36 -8.36 0.22
N ILE A 46 1.08 -8.36 0.57
CA ILE A 46 0.31 -7.12 0.76
C ILE A 46 0.87 -6.30 1.92
N VAL A 47 1.10 -6.92 3.07
CA VAL A 47 1.66 -6.26 4.25
C VAL A 47 3.03 -5.68 3.96
N LEU A 48 3.89 -6.44 3.30
CA LEU A 48 5.23 -5.98 2.90
C LEU A 48 5.14 -4.77 1.96
N SER A 49 4.22 -4.79 1.00
CA SER A 49 4.01 -3.69 0.06
C SER A 49 3.56 -2.40 0.77
N VAL A 50 2.65 -2.51 1.72
CA VAL A 50 2.19 -1.36 2.52
C VAL A 50 3.34 -0.81 3.38
N ASP A 51 4.10 -1.69 4.03
CA ASP A 51 5.24 -1.29 4.85
C ASP A 51 6.29 -0.52 4.04
N GLU A 52 6.60 -1.00 2.85
CA GLU A 52 7.52 -0.32 1.93
C GLU A 52 6.97 1.03 1.45
N ALA A 53 5.69 1.10 1.14
CA ALA A 53 5.03 2.35 0.76
C ALA A 53 5.13 3.40 1.88
N LEU A 54 4.86 3.02 3.12
CA LEU A 54 4.96 3.91 4.28
C LEU A 54 6.40 4.33 4.57
N THR A 55 7.34 3.40 4.47
CA THR A 55 8.76 3.67 4.63
C THR A 55 9.25 4.67 3.58
N ASN A 56 8.80 4.54 2.33
CA ASN A 56 9.13 5.47 1.26
C ASN A 56 8.56 6.86 1.51
N VAL A 57 7.33 6.96 2.03
CA VAL A 57 6.75 8.25 2.42
C VAL A 57 7.61 8.94 3.48
N ILE A 58 7.96 8.23 4.54
CA ILE A 58 8.76 8.80 5.64
C ILE A 58 10.13 9.26 5.13
N LYS A 59 10.83 8.43 4.36
CA LYS A 59 12.19 8.71 3.89
C LYS A 59 12.25 9.76 2.79
N HIS A 60 11.34 9.68 1.82
CA HIS A 60 11.46 10.44 0.57
C HIS A 60 10.48 11.61 0.47
N ALA A 61 9.22 11.45 0.87
CA ALA A 61 8.27 12.55 0.88
C ALA A 61 8.49 13.49 2.07
N TYR A 62 8.80 12.95 3.23
CA TYR A 62 8.94 13.69 4.48
C TYR A 62 10.38 13.82 4.98
N HIS A 63 11.37 13.31 4.24
CA HIS A 63 12.80 13.44 4.54
C HIS A 63 13.18 13.03 5.97
N GLY A 64 12.47 12.03 6.51
CA GLY A 64 12.70 11.52 7.85
C GLY A 64 11.95 12.25 8.96
N ASP A 65 11.15 13.27 8.64
CA ASP A 65 10.29 13.95 9.63
C ASP A 65 9.26 12.94 10.19
N ASP A 66 9.07 12.95 11.50
CA ASP A 66 8.26 11.96 12.22
C ASP A 66 6.91 12.49 12.72
N ASP A 67 6.56 13.71 12.35
CA ASP A 67 5.37 14.43 12.83
C ASP A 67 4.38 14.79 11.72
N LYS A 68 4.51 14.20 10.53
CA LYS A 68 3.71 14.52 9.34
C LYS A 68 2.57 13.52 9.14
N PRO A 69 1.42 13.98 8.60
CA PRO A 69 0.25 13.12 8.45
C PRO A 69 0.40 12.12 7.30
N ILE A 70 -0.06 10.89 7.53
CA ILE A 70 -0.26 9.87 6.50
C ILE A 70 -1.66 9.32 6.66
N GLU A 71 -2.42 9.29 5.56
CA GLU A 71 -3.75 8.69 5.51
C GLU A 71 -3.70 7.41 4.70
N ILE A 72 -4.25 6.34 5.26
CA ILE A 72 -4.35 5.04 4.59
C ILE A 72 -5.82 4.67 4.45
N VAL A 73 -6.24 4.28 3.27
CA VAL A 73 -7.59 3.79 3.00
C VAL A 73 -7.51 2.36 2.49
N LEU A 74 -8.11 1.44 3.22
CA LEU A 74 -8.23 0.03 2.87
C LEU A 74 -9.66 -0.21 2.39
N ARG A 75 -9.82 -0.47 1.10
CA ARG A 75 -11.16 -0.58 0.50
C ARG A 75 -11.36 -1.96 -0.13
N PRO A 76 -12.16 -2.84 0.49
CA PRO A 76 -12.64 -4.02 -0.19
C PRO A 76 -13.46 -3.60 -1.42
N THR A 77 -13.20 -4.22 -2.56
CA THR A 77 -13.80 -3.85 -3.84
C THR A 77 -13.91 -5.07 -4.77
N GLU A 78 -14.29 -4.81 -6.00
CA GLU A 78 -14.25 -5.81 -7.08
C GLU A 78 -13.40 -5.28 -8.23
N SER A 79 -12.68 -6.18 -8.87
CA SER A 79 -11.86 -5.87 -10.03
C SER A 79 -11.77 -7.10 -10.93
N ALA A 80 -12.08 -6.91 -12.22
CA ALA A 80 -12.10 -7.99 -13.21
C ALA A 80 -12.98 -9.18 -12.79
N GLY A 81 -14.13 -8.90 -12.17
CA GLY A 81 -15.09 -9.92 -11.71
C GLY A 81 -14.65 -10.68 -10.45
N ARG A 82 -13.62 -10.21 -9.76
CA ARG A 82 -13.07 -10.86 -8.55
C ARG A 82 -13.08 -9.90 -7.38
N ALA A 83 -13.26 -10.43 -6.17
CA ALA A 83 -13.03 -9.65 -4.96
C ALA A 83 -11.58 -9.16 -4.92
N ALA A 84 -11.38 -7.94 -4.47
CA ALA A 84 -10.08 -7.30 -4.45
C ALA A 84 -9.95 -6.36 -3.26
N LEU A 85 -8.72 -6.02 -2.90
CA LEU A 85 -8.42 -4.98 -1.94
C LEU A 85 -7.69 -3.84 -2.64
N SER A 86 -8.26 -2.64 -2.55
CA SER A 86 -7.60 -1.41 -2.95
C SER A 86 -7.02 -0.72 -1.72
N ILE A 87 -5.78 -0.32 -1.81
CA ILE A 87 -5.07 0.36 -0.73
C ILE A 87 -4.57 1.70 -1.25
N GLU A 88 -4.97 2.78 -0.59
CA GLU A 88 -4.46 4.12 -0.88
C GLU A 88 -3.57 4.57 0.27
N VAL A 89 -2.41 5.12 -0.07
CA VAL A 89 -1.50 5.78 0.86
C VAL A 89 -1.34 7.22 0.41
N ARG A 90 -1.81 8.15 1.23
CA ARG A 90 -1.77 9.58 0.94
C ARG A 90 -0.75 10.28 1.84
N ASP A 91 0.14 11.05 1.24
CA ASP A 91 1.03 11.99 1.92
C ASP A 91 0.87 13.41 1.37
N TRP A 92 1.44 14.39 2.06
CA TRP A 92 1.46 15.82 1.70
C TRP A 92 2.90 16.34 1.60
N GLY A 93 3.84 15.44 1.38
CA GLY A 93 5.26 15.76 1.25
C GLY A 93 5.67 16.13 -0.17
N ASP A 94 6.96 15.99 -0.45
CA ASP A 94 7.50 16.26 -1.77
C ASP A 94 7.04 15.20 -2.77
N VAL A 95 6.60 15.66 -3.94
CA VAL A 95 6.17 14.76 -5.02
C VAL A 95 7.41 14.18 -5.69
N ALA A 96 7.51 12.83 -5.69
CA ALA A 96 8.51 12.14 -6.49
C ALA A 96 8.02 12.08 -7.94
N GLU A 97 8.87 12.51 -8.88
CA GLU A 97 8.59 12.33 -10.30
C GLU A 97 8.57 10.83 -10.65
N PRO A 98 7.64 10.37 -11.51
CA PRO A 98 7.62 8.96 -11.91
C PRO A 98 8.95 8.45 -12.47
N ALA A 99 9.72 9.32 -13.13
CA ALA A 99 11.06 9.01 -13.63
C ALA A 99 12.06 8.76 -12.48
N GLU A 100 11.95 9.49 -11.38
CA GLU A 100 12.80 9.27 -10.18
C GLU A 100 12.51 7.94 -9.53
N ILE A 101 11.25 7.56 -9.45
CA ILE A 101 10.84 6.26 -8.90
C ILE A 101 11.42 5.13 -9.75
N ARG A 102 11.34 5.23 -11.08
CA ARG A 102 11.90 4.24 -12.02
C ARG A 102 13.42 4.16 -11.95
N SER A 103 14.11 5.30 -11.83
CA SER A 103 15.57 5.30 -11.73
C SER A 103 16.04 4.69 -10.41
N ARG A 104 15.28 4.83 -9.34
CA ARG A 104 15.55 4.13 -8.07
C ARG A 104 15.40 2.62 -8.20
N GLU A 105 14.45 2.14 -8.99
CA GLU A 105 14.32 0.69 -9.29
C GLU A 105 15.53 0.14 -10.04
N LEU A 106 16.07 0.91 -10.98
CA LEU A 106 17.16 0.45 -11.88
C LEU A 106 18.54 0.65 -11.28
N ASP A 107 18.76 1.73 -10.54
CA ASP A 107 20.08 2.16 -10.09
C ASP A 107 20.38 1.74 -8.64
N ASP A 108 19.37 1.37 -7.86
CA ASP A 108 19.55 1.16 -6.44
C ASP A 108 19.42 -0.31 -6.05
N VAL A 109 20.57 -0.99 -6.02
CA VAL A 109 20.71 -2.33 -5.40
C VAL A 109 20.66 -2.25 -3.87
N ARG A 110 20.40 -1.07 -3.29
CA ARG A 110 20.28 -0.87 -1.85
C ARG A 110 18.91 -1.34 -1.34
N PRO A 111 18.82 -1.73 -0.04
CA PRO A 111 17.55 -2.20 0.55
C PRO A 111 16.34 -1.28 0.32
N GLY A 112 16.53 0.04 0.20
CA GLY A 112 15.44 0.98 -0.05
C GLY A 112 14.89 1.00 -1.48
N GLY A 113 15.69 0.61 -2.48
CA GLY A 113 15.27 0.55 -3.89
C GLY A 113 14.48 -0.71 -4.23
N LEU A 114 14.65 -1.76 -3.42
CA LEU A 114 13.91 -3.02 -3.57
C LEU A 114 12.43 -2.88 -3.22
N GLY A 115 12.04 -1.86 -2.44
CA GLY A 115 10.66 -1.67 -1.99
C GLY A 115 9.68 -1.46 -3.13
N VAL A 116 10.01 -0.63 -4.11
CA VAL A 116 9.14 -0.39 -5.28
C VAL A 116 9.03 -1.65 -6.13
N HIS A 117 10.11 -2.40 -6.29
CA HIS A 117 10.12 -3.69 -6.98
C HIS A 117 9.26 -4.73 -6.27
N ILE A 118 9.32 -4.79 -4.94
CA ILE A 118 8.49 -5.67 -4.10
C ILE A 118 7.00 -5.36 -4.31
N MET A 119 6.60 -4.09 -4.30
CA MET A 119 5.22 -3.70 -4.57
C MET A 119 4.75 -4.18 -5.94
N GLY A 120 5.56 -4.00 -6.98
CA GLY A 120 5.27 -4.47 -8.33
C GLY A 120 5.15 -5.98 -8.44
N SER A 121 5.90 -6.74 -7.64
CA SER A 121 5.86 -8.20 -7.62
C SER A 121 4.70 -8.77 -6.81
N CYS A 122 4.28 -8.10 -5.74
CA CYS A 122 3.27 -8.59 -4.80
C CYS A 122 1.85 -8.11 -5.14
N MET A 123 1.72 -6.93 -5.74
CA MET A 123 0.44 -6.32 -6.08
C MET A 123 0.11 -6.49 -7.56
N ASP A 124 -1.17 -6.52 -7.90
CA ASP A 124 -1.61 -6.62 -9.29
C ASP A 124 -1.51 -5.30 -10.03
N GLU A 125 -1.74 -4.19 -9.33
CA GLU A 125 -1.63 -2.84 -9.89
C GLU A 125 -1.01 -1.91 -8.84
N VAL A 126 -0.14 -1.01 -9.28
CA VAL A 126 0.49 0.03 -8.45
C VAL A 126 0.50 1.32 -9.27
N THR A 127 -0.11 2.36 -8.72
CA THR A 127 -0.23 3.66 -9.40
C THR A 127 0.14 4.80 -8.44
N TYR A 128 1.05 5.67 -8.89
CA TYR A 128 1.40 6.92 -8.20
C TYR A 128 0.72 8.08 -8.91
N THR A 129 -0.05 8.87 -8.17
CA THR A 129 -0.75 10.04 -8.71
C THR A 129 -0.40 11.26 -7.86
N PRO A 130 0.14 12.34 -8.48
CA PRO A 130 0.29 13.60 -7.74
C PRO A 130 -1.07 14.08 -7.25
N ALA A 131 -1.11 14.51 -5.98
CA ALA A 131 -2.33 15.03 -5.40
C ALA A 131 -2.55 16.51 -5.80
N PRO A 132 -3.82 16.98 -5.88
CA PRO A 132 -4.12 18.35 -6.36
C PRO A 132 -3.43 19.46 -5.56
N ASP A 133 -3.32 19.30 -4.23
CA ASP A 133 -2.81 20.35 -3.34
C ASP A 133 -1.31 20.18 -3.08
N ALA A 134 -0.90 19.02 -2.62
CA ALA A 134 0.49 18.67 -2.32
C ALA A 134 0.62 17.17 -2.13
N GLY A 135 1.80 16.63 -2.37
CA GLY A 135 2.10 15.24 -2.10
C GLY A 135 1.59 14.27 -3.15
N THR A 136 1.42 13.03 -2.73
CA THR A 136 1.14 11.91 -3.63
C THR A 136 0.07 11.00 -3.07
N VAL A 137 -0.73 10.43 -3.94
CA VAL A 137 -1.60 9.29 -3.64
C VAL A 137 -1.00 8.06 -4.32
N LEU A 138 -0.59 7.08 -3.54
CA LEU A 138 -0.23 5.77 -4.03
C LEU A 138 -1.46 4.86 -3.92
N THR A 139 -1.83 4.22 -5.03
CA THR A 139 -2.91 3.22 -5.03
C THR A 139 -2.35 1.87 -5.43
N MET A 140 -2.62 0.86 -4.63
CA MET A 140 -2.26 -0.52 -4.88
C MET A 140 -3.51 -1.39 -4.90
N LEU A 141 -3.55 -2.36 -5.80
CA LEU A 141 -4.68 -3.28 -5.92
C LEU A 141 -4.19 -4.72 -5.89
N LYS A 142 -4.86 -5.57 -5.13
CA LYS A 142 -4.65 -7.01 -5.12
C LYS A 142 -5.99 -7.73 -5.22
N ARG A 143 -6.11 -8.62 -6.20
CA ARG A 143 -7.29 -9.47 -6.38
C ARG A 143 -7.13 -10.76 -5.58
N LEU A 144 -8.23 -11.25 -5.00
CA LEU A 144 -8.25 -12.59 -4.45
C LEU A 144 -8.07 -13.60 -5.59
N ASN A 145 -7.28 -14.62 -5.34
CA ASN A 145 -7.21 -15.74 -6.26
C ASN A 145 -8.55 -16.46 -6.29
N GLN A 146 -9.00 -16.87 -7.48
CA GLN A 146 -10.16 -17.76 -7.58
C GLN A 146 -9.80 -19.07 -6.90
N ARG A 147 -10.62 -19.51 -5.96
CA ARG A 147 -10.52 -20.88 -5.48
C ARG A 147 -10.81 -21.79 -6.67
N ASN A 148 -9.83 -22.57 -7.06
CA ASN A 148 -10.12 -23.71 -7.93
C ASN A 148 -11.07 -24.62 -7.13
N GLY A 149 -12.32 -24.55 -7.54
CA GLY A 149 -13.37 -25.34 -6.91
C GLY A 149 -13.21 -26.83 -7.08
#